data_333bac4e621533829372834267bc6988
#
_entry.id   333bac4e621533829372834267bc6988
#
_cell.length_a   1.000
_cell.length_b   1.000
_cell.length_c   1.000
_cell.angle_alpha   90.00
_cell.angle_beta   90.00
_cell.angle_gamma   90.00
#
_symmetry.space_group_name_H-M   'P 1'
#
loop_
_entity.id
_entity.type
_entity.pdbx_description
1 polymer ?
#
loop_
_entity_poly.entity_id
_entity_poly.type
_entity_poly.pdbx_seq_one_letter_code
_entity_poly.pdbx_strand_id
1 'polypeptide(L)'
;MKRTTLLSGIIGLLCLLAACGDSHFMTDAAYRSRVEQDFQKKKTLMPQGDLFAVFDASLTAYEREALEFLYAYMPLADIADYSGEFHLMNVRASRRAADEMPWGKIIPEDVFRHFVLPVRVNNEHLDSARVVFYKELKDRVKSLSLRDAILEVNHWCHEKAIYMPSDARTSSPLATVRTAYGRCGEESTFLVAALRSVGIPARQVYTPRWAHTDDNHAWVEAWADGKWHFLGACEPEPVLNLGWFNAPASRGMLMHTKVFGRYEGEEEIMSVTPTYTEINVIDNYAPAAKASVTVVNADGTPVDSACVEFKLYNYAEFYTVATKYTSAGGTC
;
A
#
# COMPACT_ATOMS: atom_id res chain seq x y z
N MET A 1 62.78 -23.34 -51.96
CA MET A 1 61.88 -22.20 -52.04
C MET A 1 60.52 -22.65 -51.47
N LYS A 2 60.24 -22.31 -50.22
CA LYS A 2 58.91 -22.60 -49.56
C LYS A 2 58.35 -21.22 -49.19
N ARG A 3 57.19 -20.87 -49.77
CA ARG A 3 56.40 -19.68 -49.45
C ARG A 3 55.53 -19.97 -48.23
N THR A 4 55.79 -19.22 -47.19
CA THR A 4 54.93 -19.21 -45.98
C THR A 4 53.90 -18.09 -46.15
N THR A 5 52.64 -18.47 -46.19
CA THR A 5 51.50 -17.53 -46.23
C THR A 5 51.13 -17.22 -44.79
N LEU A 6 51.22 -15.94 -44.41
CA LEU A 6 50.69 -15.41 -43.13
C LEU A 6 49.17 -15.20 -43.25
N LEU A 7 48.41 -15.88 -42.44
CA LEU A 7 46.95 -15.63 -42.25
C LEU A 7 46.81 -14.63 -41.11
N SER A 8 46.43 -13.38 -41.42
CA SER A 8 46.06 -12.37 -40.43
C SER A 8 44.61 -12.61 -39.98
N GLY A 9 44.45 -13.12 -38.80
CA GLY A 9 43.13 -13.22 -38.14
C GLY A 9 42.71 -11.86 -37.57
N ILE A 10 41.67 -11.27 -38.11
CA ILE A 10 40.98 -10.11 -37.55
C ILE A 10 40.03 -10.62 -36.46
N ILE A 11 40.41 -10.43 -35.20
CA ILE A 11 39.50 -10.66 -34.06
C ILE A 11 38.61 -9.40 -33.99
N GLY A 12 37.37 -9.56 -34.50
CA GLY A 12 36.33 -8.58 -34.32
C GLY A 12 35.87 -8.55 -32.87
N LEU A 13 36.25 -7.51 -32.13
CA LEU A 13 35.73 -7.21 -30.79
C LEU A 13 34.27 -6.75 -30.94
N LEU A 14 33.33 -7.66 -30.79
CA LEU A 14 31.90 -7.29 -30.62
C LEU A 14 31.75 -6.61 -29.26
N CYS A 15 31.79 -5.26 -29.25
CA CYS A 15 31.25 -4.49 -28.14
C CYS A 15 29.74 -4.73 -28.06
N LEU A 16 29.32 -5.59 -27.18
CA LEU A 16 27.94 -5.64 -26.68
C LEU A 16 27.72 -4.30 -25.97
N LEU A 17 27.21 -3.32 -26.71
CA LEU A 17 26.51 -2.18 -26.11
C LEU A 17 25.29 -2.76 -25.43
N ALA A 18 25.40 -3.08 -24.13
CA ALA A 18 24.25 -3.23 -23.26
C ALA A 18 23.51 -1.88 -23.34
N ALA A 19 22.47 -1.82 -24.17
CA ALA A 19 21.52 -0.74 -24.12
C ALA A 19 20.96 -0.74 -22.70
N CYS A 20 21.41 0.22 -21.88
CA CYS A 20 20.79 0.55 -20.62
C CYS A 20 19.45 1.21 -21.00
N GLY A 21 18.50 0.41 -21.47
CA GLY A 21 17.13 0.82 -21.65
C GLY A 21 16.59 1.16 -20.26
N ASP A 22 16.02 2.36 -20.10
CA ASP A 22 15.33 2.74 -18.87
C ASP A 22 14.35 1.63 -18.50
N SER A 23 14.53 1.04 -17.32
CA SER A 23 13.63 -0.03 -16.86
C SER A 23 12.24 0.56 -16.63
N HIS A 24 11.20 -0.13 -17.10
CA HIS A 24 9.82 0.21 -16.81
C HIS A 24 9.52 0.04 -15.31
N PHE A 25 8.66 0.89 -14.78
CA PHE A 25 8.06 0.71 -13.45
C PHE A 25 6.95 -0.35 -13.49
N MET A 26 6.17 -0.37 -14.57
CA MET A 26 5.12 -1.35 -14.82
C MET A 26 5.54 -2.21 -16.02
N THR A 27 5.95 -3.47 -15.78
CA THR A 27 6.42 -4.37 -16.86
C THR A 27 5.28 -4.89 -17.72
N ASP A 28 4.08 -5.08 -17.14
CA ASP A 28 2.87 -5.44 -17.91
C ASP A 28 2.39 -4.24 -18.74
N ALA A 29 2.48 -4.37 -20.07
CA ALA A 29 2.11 -3.32 -21.01
C ALA A 29 0.60 -3.00 -21.01
N ALA A 30 -0.26 -3.99 -20.76
CA ALA A 30 -1.69 -3.78 -20.70
C ALA A 30 -2.08 -3.01 -19.43
N TYR A 31 -1.49 -3.36 -18.28
CA TYR A 31 -1.66 -2.64 -17.04
C TYR A 31 -1.14 -1.20 -17.15
N ARG A 32 0.05 -1.02 -17.71
CA ARG A 32 0.65 0.32 -17.95
C ARG A 32 -0.27 1.20 -18.81
N SER A 33 -0.81 0.65 -19.90
CA SER A 33 -1.74 1.40 -20.77
C SER A 33 -3.04 1.79 -20.05
N ARG A 34 -3.57 0.96 -19.15
CA ARG A 34 -4.73 1.29 -18.32
C ARG A 34 -4.42 2.44 -17.36
N VAL A 35 -3.27 2.39 -16.70
CA VAL A 35 -2.81 3.46 -15.78
C VAL A 35 -2.66 4.78 -16.53
N GLU A 36 -2.04 4.77 -17.71
CA GLU A 36 -1.91 5.96 -18.55
C GLU A 36 -3.29 6.55 -18.91
N GLN A 37 -4.24 5.72 -19.32
CA GLN A 37 -5.61 6.17 -19.60
C GLN A 37 -6.30 6.78 -18.37
N ASP A 38 -6.16 6.16 -17.19
CA ASP A 38 -6.72 6.67 -15.94
C ASP A 38 -6.02 7.98 -15.52
N PHE A 39 -4.72 8.10 -15.74
CA PHE A 39 -3.98 9.36 -15.55
C PHE A 39 -4.50 10.48 -16.47
N GLN A 40 -4.70 10.21 -17.77
CA GLN A 40 -5.24 11.21 -18.69
C GLN A 40 -6.65 11.65 -18.28
N LYS A 41 -7.51 10.72 -17.85
CA LYS A 41 -8.83 11.07 -17.28
C LYS A 41 -8.69 11.96 -16.04
N LYS A 42 -7.77 11.63 -15.11
CA LYS A 42 -7.52 12.46 -13.92
C LYS A 42 -7.07 13.86 -14.31
N LYS A 43 -6.18 14.00 -15.28
CA LYS A 43 -5.67 15.28 -15.78
C LYS A 43 -6.81 16.18 -16.32
N THR A 44 -7.82 15.60 -16.97
CA THR A 44 -8.98 16.37 -17.46
C THR A 44 -9.86 16.95 -16.37
N LEU A 45 -9.81 16.43 -15.15
CA LEU A 45 -10.56 16.95 -14.00
C LEU A 45 -9.93 18.22 -13.42
N MET A 46 -8.64 18.47 -13.69
CA MET A 46 -7.85 19.59 -13.15
C MET A 46 -7.07 20.27 -14.28
N PRO A 47 -7.75 20.89 -15.28
CA PRO A 47 -7.10 21.32 -16.53
C PRO A 47 -6.31 22.63 -16.40
N GLN A 48 -6.38 23.31 -15.26
CA GLN A 48 -5.80 24.63 -15.05
C GLN A 48 -4.57 24.57 -14.13
N GLY A 49 -3.63 25.51 -14.34
CA GLY A 49 -2.45 25.66 -13.49
C GLY A 49 -1.32 24.69 -13.82
N ASP A 50 -0.36 24.60 -12.90
CA ASP A 50 0.92 23.89 -13.02
C ASP A 50 0.96 22.54 -12.27
N LEU A 51 -0.21 22.03 -11.86
CA LEU A 51 -0.31 20.81 -11.04
C LEU A 51 0.35 19.58 -11.67
N PHE A 52 0.51 19.56 -12.99
CA PHE A 52 1.14 18.47 -13.74
C PHE A 52 2.51 18.86 -14.34
N ALA A 53 3.08 20.02 -13.98
CA ALA A 53 4.34 20.52 -14.54
C ALA A 53 5.54 19.58 -14.31
N VAL A 54 5.50 18.71 -13.28
CA VAL A 54 6.54 17.70 -13.04
C VAL A 54 6.74 16.77 -14.24
N PHE A 55 5.71 16.56 -15.07
CA PHE A 55 5.78 15.71 -16.26
C PHE A 55 6.51 16.37 -17.45
N ASP A 56 6.77 17.69 -17.39
CA ASP A 56 7.56 18.43 -18.38
C ASP A 56 9.05 18.35 -18.10
N ALA A 57 9.45 17.85 -16.90
CA ALA A 57 10.84 17.63 -16.54
C ALA A 57 11.44 16.42 -17.29
N SER A 58 12.77 16.35 -17.33
CA SER A 58 13.48 15.17 -17.83
C SER A 58 13.35 14.03 -16.82
N LEU A 59 12.38 13.15 -17.05
CA LEU A 59 12.08 11.96 -16.26
C LEU A 59 12.57 10.71 -16.98
N THR A 60 13.10 9.74 -16.23
CA THR A 60 13.29 8.38 -16.74
C THR A 60 11.94 7.72 -17.02
N ALA A 61 11.90 6.63 -17.81
CA ALA A 61 10.66 5.89 -18.04
C ALA A 61 10.06 5.40 -16.71
N TYR A 62 10.89 4.88 -15.81
CA TYR A 62 10.49 4.47 -14.47
C TYR A 62 9.83 5.59 -13.66
N GLU A 63 10.48 6.76 -13.59
CA GLU A 63 9.95 7.91 -12.83
C GLU A 63 8.63 8.40 -13.39
N ARG A 64 8.51 8.48 -14.71
CA ARG A 64 7.27 8.89 -15.39
C ARG A 64 6.13 7.94 -15.09
N GLU A 65 6.33 6.64 -15.29
CA GLU A 65 5.30 5.62 -15.05
C GLU A 65 4.89 5.55 -13.58
N ALA A 66 5.84 5.67 -12.64
CA ALA A 66 5.56 5.70 -11.21
C ALA A 66 4.75 6.95 -10.81
N LEU A 67 5.07 8.11 -11.38
CA LEU A 67 4.30 9.34 -11.18
C LEU A 67 2.91 9.22 -11.82
N GLU A 68 2.77 8.68 -13.03
CA GLU A 68 1.48 8.46 -13.68
C GLU A 68 0.57 7.56 -12.82
N PHE A 69 1.12 6.47 -12.25
CA PHE A 69 0.39 5.63 -11.31
C PHE A 69 -0.07 6.41 -10.07
N LEU A 70 0.81 7.20 -9.44
CA LEU A 70 0.43 7.99 -8.28
C LEU A 70 -0.65 9.02 -8.63
N TYR A 71 -0.45 9.79 -9.69
CA TYR A 71 -1.39 10.85 -10.10
C TYR A 71 -2.73 10.31 -10.60
N ALA A 72 -2.75 9.13 -11.23
CA ALA A 72 -4.00 8.48 -11.65
C ALA A 72 -4.92 8.20 -10.46
N TYR A 73 -4.35 7.83 -9.30
CA TYR A 73 -5.13 7.30 -8.19
C TYR A 73 -5.06 8.11 -6.89
N MET A 74 -4.16 9.09 -6.75
CA MET A 74 -4.16 9.93 -5.55
C MET A 74 -5.42 10.82 -5.48
N PRO A 75 -5.88 11.20 -4.26
CA PRO A 75 -6.94 12.21 -4.09
C PRO A 75 -6.61 13.53 -4.80
N LEU A 76 -7.62 14.25 -5.28
CA LEU A 76 -7.43 15.57 -5.91
C LEU A 76 -6.73 16.56 -4.96
N ALA A 77 -7.02 16.48 -3.65
CA ALA A 77 -6.35 17.29 -2.64
C ALA A 77 -4.84 17.04 -2.60
N ASP A 78 -4.37 15.79 -2.79
CA ASP A 78 -2.94 15.50 -2.79
C ASP A 78 -2.22 16.08 -4.01
N ILE A 79 -2.91 16.18 -5.16
CA ILE A 79 -2.37 16.86 -6.35
C ILE A 79 -2.29 18.37 -6.11
N ALA A 80 -3.27 18.94 -5.41
CA ALA A 80 -3.37 20.39 -5.18
C ALA A 80 -2.49 20.88 -4.02
N ASP A 81 -2.37 20.10 -2.96
CA ASP A 81 -1.70 20.50 -1.71
C ASP A 81 -0.18 20.24 -1.75
N TYR A 82 0.31 19.35 -2.64
CA TYR A 82 1.72 18.97 -2.69
C TYR A 82 2.29 19.16 -4.09
N SER A 83 3.53 19.68 -4.17
CA SER A 83 4.19 19.93 -5.45
C SER A 83 4.55 18.63 -6.18
N GLY A 84 4.71 18.72 -7.50
CA GLY A 84 5.16 17.59 -8.31
C GLY A 84 6.56 17.11 -7.90
N GLU A 85 7.43 18.01 -7.45
CA GLU A 85 8.76 17.68 -6.92
C GLU A 85 8.67 16.86 -5.62
N PHE A 86 7.68 17.13 -4.76
CA PHE A 86 7.42 16.30 -3.58
C PHE A 86 7.10 14.86 -3.97
N HIS A 87 6.24 14.66 -4.95
CA HIS A 87 5.91 13.32 -5.44
C HIS A 87 7.10 12.64 -6.10
N LEU A 88 7.87 13.35 -6.96
CA LEU A 88 9.07 12.83 -7.59
C LEU A 88 10.16 12.45 -6.57
N MET A 89 10.36 13.28 -5.54
CA MET A 89 11.26 12.97 -4.42
C MET A 89 10.87 11.64 -3.74
N ASN A 90 9.58 11.40 -3.51
CA ASN A 90 9.09 10.15 -2.92
C ASN A 90 9.26 8.94 -3.85
N VAL A 91 9.05 9.09 -5.17
CA VAL A 91 9.34 8.04 -6.17
C VAL A 91 10.83 7.66 -6.12
N ARG A 92 11.72 8.66 -6.17
CA ARG A 92 13.18 8.45 -6.11
C ARG A 92 13.63 7.81 -4.80
N ALA A 93 13.03 8.21 -3.68
CA ALA A 93 13.31 7.61 -2.37
C ALA A 93 12.87 6.14 -2.31
N SER A 94 11.71 5.79 -2.87
CA SER A 94 11.22 4.41 -2.95
C SER A 94 12.13 3.55 -3.84
N ARG A 95 12.54 4.06 -5.00
CA ARG A 95 13.47 3.37 -5.90
C ARG A 95 14.81 3.13 -5.22
N ARG A 96 15.37 4.15 -4.55
CA ARG A 96 16.63 4.01 -3.81
C ARG A 96 16.51 2.93 -2.71
N ALA A 97 15.41 2.89 -1.96
CA ALA A 97 15.22 1.85 -0.96
C ALA A 97 15.20 0.45 -1.60
N ALA A 98 14.53 0.27 -2.73
CA ALA A 98 14.54 -1.00 -3.47
C ALA A 98 15.93 -1.38 -4.00
N ASP A 99 16.74 -0.40 -4.41
CA ASP A 99 18.08 -0.66 -4.93
C ASP A 99 19.11 -0.95 -3.83
N GLU A 100 18.98 -0.31 -2.64
CA GLU A 100 19.95 -0.38 -1.54
C GLU A 100 19.63 -1.44 -0.48
N MET A 101 18.35 -1.83 -0.31
CA MET A 101 17.97 -2.82 0.71
C MET A 101 18.04 -4.26 0.19
N PRO A 102 18.45 -5.24 1.02
CA PRO A 102 18.62 -6.63 0.58
C PRO A 102 17.36 -7.28 0.02
N TRP A 103 16.17 -6.84 0.49
CA TRP A 103 14.87 -7.39 0.08
C TRP A 103 14.30 -6.72 -1.19
N GLY A 104 14.88 -5.63 -1.67
CA GLY A 104 14.28 -4.87 -2.77
C GLY A 104 14.10 -5.66 -4.07
N LYS A 105 14.95 -6.69 -4.31
CA LYS A 105 14.88 -7.55 -5.51
C LYS A 105 13.91 -8.73 -5.39
N ILE A 106 13.46 -9.07 -4.18
CA ILE A 106 12.56 -10.19 -3.94
C ILE A 106 11.10 -9.79 -3.80
N ILE A 107 10.84 -8.48 -3.67
CA ILE A 107 9.48 -7.94 -3.59
C ILE A 107 8.88 -7.92 -5.00
N PRO A 108 7.71 -8.57 -5.21
CA PRO A 108 7.01 -8.53 -6.49
C PRO A 108 6.63 -7.10 -6.89
N GLU A 109 6.60 -6.82 -8.19
CA GLU A 109 6.31 -5.50 -8.74
C GLU A 109 4.94 -4.95 -8.28
N ASP A 110 3.91 -5.77 -8.33
CA ASP A 110 2.56 -5.42 -7.89
C ASP A 110 2.50 -5.11 -6.39
N VAL A 111 3.19 -5.91 -5.57
CA VAL A 111 3.31 -5.66 -4.12
C VAL A 111 4.07 -4.35 -3.86
N PHE A 112 5.16 -4.09 -4.58
CA PHE A 112 5.89 -2.83 -4.47
C PHE A 112 5.03 -1.64 -4.88
N ARG A 113 4.34 -1.75 -6.02
CA ARG A 113 3.51 -0.69 -6.60
C ARG A 113 2.39 -0.24 -5.67
N HIS A 114 1.72 -1.18 -5.00
CA HIS A 114 0.57 -0.87 -4.16
C HIS A 114 0.90 -0.63 -2.69
N PHE A 115 2.02 -1.19 -2.18
CA PHE A 115 2.28 -1.23 -0.74
C PHE A 115 3.63 -0.63 -0.31
N VAL A 116 4.47 -0.17 -1.25
CA VAL A 116 5.70 0.58 -0.97
C VAL A 116 5.64 1.98 -1.57
N LEU A 117 5.33 2.10 -2.86
CA LEU A 117 5.38 3.35 -3.59
C LEU A 117 4.45 4.44 -3.01
N PRO A 118 3.16 4.17 -2.70
CA PRO A 118 2.24 5.20 -2.22
C PRO A 118 2.73 5.82 -0.92
N VAL A 119 2.62 7.16 -0.83
CA VAL A 119 2.96 7.92 0.39
C VAL A 119 1.81 7.85 1.38
N ARG A 120 0.59 8.11 0.89
CA ARG A 120 -0.62 8.12 1.70
C ARG A 120 -0.97 6.74 2.26
N VAL A 121 -1.34 6.71 3.53
CA VAL A 121 -1.77 5.51 4.26
C VAL A 121 -3.23 5.61 4.67
N ASN A 122 -3.64 6.76 5.22
CA ASN A 122 -4.98 7.02 5.74
C ASN A 122 -5.44 8.43 5.27
N ASN A 123 -5.94 9.26 6.17
CA ASN A 123 -6.39 10.64 5.92
C ASN A 123 -5.42 11.71 6.48
N GLU A 124 -4.19 11.32 6.79
CA GLU A 124 -3.13 12.19 7.28
C GLU A 124 -2.76 13.30 6.28
N HIS A 125 -2.15 14.37 6.75
CA HIS A 125 -1.32 15.23 5.91
C HIS A 125 -0.05 14.49 5.50
N LEU A 126 0.35 14.59 4.24
CA LEU A 126 1.61 14.03 3.79
C LEU A 126 2.77 14.92 4.24
N ASP A 127 3.92 14.29 4.46
CA ASP A 127 5.15 14.96 4.83
C ASP A 127 6.39 14.25 4.26
N SER A 128 7.58 14.73 4.59
CA SER A 128 8.84 14.16 4.12
C SER A 128 9.33 12.95 4.93
N ALA A 129 8.47 12.29 5.69
CA ALA A 129 8.80 11.16 6.56
C ALA A 129 9.62 10.09 5.83
N ARG A 130 9.27 9.73 4.60
CA ARG A 130 9.99 8.71 3.82
C ARG A 130 11.49 8.98 3.73
N VAL A 131 11.89 10.22 3.46
CA VAL A 131 13.30 10.58 3.34
C VAL A 131 13.97 10.66 4.71
N VAL A 132 13.27 11.17 5.71
CA VAL A 132 13.79 11.30 7.08
C VAL A 132 13.98 9.91 7.70
N PHE A 133 12.96 9.07 7.67
CA PHE A 133 12.99 7.73 8.26
C PHE A 133 13.99 6.81 7.57
N TYR A 134 14.11 6.89 6.24
CA TYR A 134 15.15 6.14 5.52
C TYR A 134 16.55 6.41 6.08
N LYS A 135 16.89 7.68 6.36
CA LYS A 135 18.20 8.05 6.90
C LYS A 135 18.46 7.47 8.29
N GLU A 136 17.43 7.39 9.12
CA GLU A 136 17.54 6.86 10.48
C GLU A 136 17.55 5.32 10.50
N LEU A 137 16.78 4.67 9.60
CA LEU A 137 16.51 3.24 9.64
C LEU A 137 17.47 2.40 8.79
N LYS A 138 17.96 2.92 7.65
CA LYS A 138 18.69 2.10 6.67
C LYS A 138 19.87 1.31 7.28
N ASP A 139 20.68 1.95 8.09
CA ASP A 139 21.85 1.31 8.71
C ASP A 139 21.47 0.39 9.87
N ARG A 140 20.31 0.62 10.47
CA ARG A 140 19.77 -0.19 11.56
C ARG A 140 19.21 -1.52 11.04
N VAL A 141 18.68 -1.57 9.81
CA VAL A 141 17.95 -2.74 9.31
C VAL A 141 18.64 -3.50 8.17
N LYS A 142 19.56 -2.88 7.41
CA LYS A 142 20.13 -3.47 6.18
C LYS A 142 20.86 -4.80 6.37
N SER A 143 21.32 -5.13 7.58
CA SER A 143 22.01 -6.38 7.88
C SER A 143 21.08 -7.46 8.45
N LEU A 144 19.80 -7.15 8.64
CA LEU A 144 18.81 -8.05 9.22
C LEU A 144 18.10 -8.87 8.11
N SER A 145 17.48 -9.99 8.53
CA SER A 145 16.49 -10.64 7.69
C SER A 145 15.27 -9.72 7.50
N LEU A 146 14.45 -9.94 6.46
CA LEU A 146 13.26 -9.11 6.24
C LEU A 146 12.30 -9.16 7.44
N ARG A 147 12.12 -10.34 8.07
CA ARG A 147 11.27 -10.49 9.27
C ARG A 147 11.82 -9.70 10.46
N ASP A 148 13.11 -9.84 10.71
CA ASP A 148 13.77 -9.12 11.81
C ASP A 148 13.77 -7.60 11.56
N ALA A 149 13.93 -7.17 10.30
CA ALA A 149 13.83 -5.77 9.92
C ALA A 149 12.44 -5.18 10.19
N ILE A 150 11.36 -5.94 9.94
CA ILE A 150 9.99 -5.52 10.27
C ILE A 150 9.84 -5.31 11.78
N LEU A 151 10.30 -6.26 12.60
CA LEU A 151 10.26 -6.16 14.06
C LEU A 151 11.08 -4.97 14.57
N GLU A 152 12.27 -4.78 14.01
CA GLU A 152 13.18 -3.70 14.39
C GLU A 152 12.62 -2.31 14.03
N VAL A 153 11.97 -2.17 12.87
CA VAL A 153 11.26 -0.92 12.51
C VAL A 153 10.14 -0.63 13.49
N ASN A 154 9.37 -1.65 13.90
CA ASN A 154 8.31 -1.47 14.90
C ASN A 154 8.88 -1.06 16.27
N HIS A 155 9.99 -1.67 16.67
CA HIS A 155 10.70 -1.28 17.90
C HIS A 155 11.17 0.18 17.82
N TRP A 156 11.75 0.60 16.68
CA TRP A 156 12.14 2.00 16.45
C TRP A 156 10.94 2.95 16.53
N CYS A 157 9.75 2.54 16.02
CA CYS A 157 8.54 3.34 16.15
C CYS A 157 8.12 3.49 17.62
N HIS A 158 8.21 2.44 18.43
CA HIS A 158 7.94 2.47 19.87
C HIS A 158 8.89 3.41 20.64
N GLU A 159 10.15 3.52 20.21
CA GLU A 159 11.09 4.50 20.79
C GLU A 159 10.66 5.96 20.55
N LYS A 160 9.81 6.22 19.56
CA LYS A 160 9.39 7.57 19.13
C LYS A 160 7.99 7.95 19.58
N ALA A 161 7.07 7.02 19.72
CA ALA A 161 5.68 7.30 20.03
C ALA A 161 5.06 6.21 20.90
N ILE A 162 4.13 6.64 21.76
CA ILE A 162 3.32 5.76 22.62
C ILE A 162 1.83 6.00 22.35
N TYR A 163 0.99 5.02 22.67
CA TYR A 163 -0.45 5.17 22.55
C TYR A 163 -0.99 6.25 23.48
N MET A 164 -1.74 7.18 22.91
CA MET A 164 -2.56 8.15 23.64
C MET A 164 -3.69 8.63 22.70
N PRO A 165 -4.91 8.80 23.20
CA PRO A 165 -5.99 9.41 22.41
C PRO A 165 -5.56 10.78 21.85
N SER A 166 -5.90 11.03 20.60
CA SER A 166 -5.57 12.25 19.86
C SER A 166 -6.81 12.80 19.14
N ASP A 167 -6.60 13.77 18.23
CA ASP A 167 -7.66 14.37 17.41
C ASP A 167 -8.35 13.36 16.49
N ALA A 168 -9.52 13.75 15.97
CA ALA A 168 -10.29 12.91 15.04
C ALA A 168 -9.57 12.64 13.71
N ARG A 169 -8.73 13.58 13.25
CA ARG A 169 -7.90 13.43 12.05
C ARG A 169 -6.55 12.83 12.40
N THR A 170 -6.10 11.85 11.61
CA THR A 170 -4.79 11.24 11.73
C THR A 170 -3.67 12.26 11.50
N SER A 171 -2.73 12.34 12.43
CA SER A 171 -1.52 13.16 12.31
C SER A 171 -0.58 12.62 11.24
N SER A 172 0.23 13.51 10.63
CA SER A 172 1.29 13.06 9.72
C SER A 172 2.39 12.28 10.50
N PRO A 173 3.13 11.38 9.84
CA PRO A 173 4.16 10.58 10.52
C PRO A 173 5.21 11.41 11.27
N LEU A 174 5.70 12.53 10.70
CA LEU A 174 6.64 13.41 11.40
C LEU A 174 5.97 14.22 12.53
N ALA A 175 4.67 14.51 12.42
CA ALA A 175 3.94 15.13 13.52
C ALA A 175 3.79 14.16 14.69
N THR A 176 3.48 12.88 14.44
CA THR A 176 3.44 11.82 15.46
C THR A 176 4.77 11.68 16.19
N VAL A 177 5.89 11.68 15.47
CA VAL A 177 7.24 11.69 16.09
C VAL A 177 7.46 12.93 16.97
N ARG A 178 7.02 14.12 16.52
CA ARG A 178 7.21 15.37 17.28
C ARG A 178 6.34 15.45 18.54
N THR A 179 5.14 14.90 18.48
CA THR A 179 4.24 14.85 19.63
C THR A 179 4.56 13.70 20.57
N ALA A 180 5.27 12.68 20.08
CA ALA A 180 5.64 11.46 20.78
C ALA A 180 4.43 10.60 21.24
N TYR A 181 3.24 10.82 20.67
CA TYR A 181 2.06 10.01 20.95
C TYR A 181 1.10 9.98 19.75
N GLY A 182 0.20 8.99 19.76
CA GLY A 182 -0.90 8.85 18.81
C GLY A 182 -1.89 7.79 19.27
N ARG A 183 -3.08 7.79 18.70
CA ARG A 183 -4.00 6.65 18.79
C ARG A 183 -3.61 5.60 17.74
N CYS A 184 -4.29 4.47 17.71
CA CYS A 184 -4.00 3.37 16.77
C CYS A 184 -3.96 3.82 15.28
N GLY A 185 -4.74 4.84 14.90
CA GLY A 185 -4.72 5.41 13.56
C GLY A 185 -3.39 6.09 13.22
N GLU A 186 -2.85 6.92 14.13
CA GLU A 186 -1.55 7.57 13.97
C GLU A 186 -0.40 6.58 14.04
N GLU A 187 -0.40 5.68 15.04
CA GLU A 187 0.65 4.69 15.23
C GLU A 187 0.78 3.75 14.03
N SER A 188 -0.35 3.25 13.49
CA SER A 188 -0.34 2.40 12.30
C SER A 188 0.07 3.17 11.03
N THR A 189 -0.35 4.42 10.86
CA THR A 189 0.10 5.28 9.76
C THR A 189 1.61 5.53 9.85
N PHE A 190 2.13 5.79 11.04
CA PHE A 190 3.55 6.00 11.30
C PHE A 190 4.37 4.75 10.99
N LEU A 191 3.96 3.58 11.48
CA LEU A 191 4.67 2.32 11.22
C LEU A 191 4.65 1.95 9.73
N VAL A 192 3.52 2.10 9.03
CA VAL A 192 3.46 1.88 7.57
C VAL A 192 4.42 2.80 6.83
N ALA A 193 4.45 4.10 7.19
CA ALA A 193 5.37 5.06 6.58
C ALA A 193 6.84 4.69 6.85
N ALA A 194 7.18 4.24 8.06
CA ALA A 194 8.52 3.80 8.43
C ALA A 194 8.96 2.55 7.64
N LEU A 195 8.12 1.51 7.57
CA LEU A 195 8.39 0.29 6.79
C LEU A 195 8.57 0.61 5.30
N ARG A 196 7.66 1.39 4.71
CA ARG A 196 7.75 1.79 3.30
C ARG A 196 8.99 2.63 3.02
N SER A 197 9.50 3.38 4.00
CA SER A 197 10.71 4.20 3.83
C SER A 197 11.96 3.37 3.53
N VAL A 198 12.04 2.16 4.07
CA VAL A 198 13.12 1.19 3.82
C VAL A 198 12.71 0.11 2.81
N GLY A 199 11.67 0.36 2.01
CA GLY A 199 11.25 -0.52 0.93
C GLY A 199 10.53 -1.79 1.38
N ILE A 200 10.03 -1.87 2.60
CA ILE A 200 9.23 -2.99 3.11
C ILE A 200 7.75 -2.73 2.80
N PRO A 201 7.07 -3.63 2.06
CA PRO A 201 5.65 -3.46 1.79
C PRO A 201 4.83 -3.55 3.07
N ALA A 202 3.98 -2.56 3.27
CA ALA A 202 3.13 -2.49 4.46
C ALA A 202 1.79 -1.84 4.15
N ARG A 203 0.77 -2.27 4.91
CA ARG A 203 -0.60 -1.76 4.82
C ARG A 203 -1.23 -1.61 6.19
N GLN A 204 -2.07 -0.58 6.37
CA GLN A 204 -2.89 -0.44 7.54
C GLN A 204 -4.10 -1.37 7.43
N VAL A 205 -4.37 -2.13 8.48
CA VAL A 205 -5.60 -2.92 8.62
C VAL A 205 -6.50 -2.25 9.63
N TYR A 206 -7.80 -2.29 9.38
CA TYR A 206 -8.81 -1.68 10.23
C TYR A 206 -9.97 -2.64 10.47
N THR A 207 -10.40 -2.76 11.72
CA THR A 207 -11.70 -3.35 12.08
C THR A 207 -12.61 -2.23 12.58
N PRO A 208 -13.81 -2.04 11.97
CA PRO A 208 -14.68 -0.94 12.33
C PRO A 208 -15.38 -1.17 13.68
N ARG A 209 -15.50 -2.42 14.11
CA ARG A 209 -16.13 -2.80 15.37
C ARG A 209 -15.72 -4.22 15.76
N TRP A 210 -15.26 -4.38 16.99
CA TRP A 210 -14.99 -5.70 17.56
C TRP A 210 -16.27 -6.46 17.85
N ALA A 211 -16.24 -7.80 17.82
CA ALA A 211 -17.40 -8.63 18.16
C ALA A 211 -17.82 -8.49 19.63
N HIS A 212 -16.90 -8.13 20.53
CA HIS A 212 -17.13 -8.09 21.98
C HIS A 212 -17.23 -6.67 22.56
N THR A 213 -16.97 -5.63 21.78
CA THR A 213 -17.06 -4.23 22.20
C THR A 213 -17.44 -3.34 21.02
N ASP A 214 -17.92 -2.14 21.26
CA ASP A 214 -18.25 -1.11 20.28
C ASP A 214 -17.02 -0.34 19.76
N ASP A 215 -15.83 -0.69 20.23
CA ASP A 215 -14.58 -0.10 19.78
C ASP A 215 -14.13 -0.62 18.41
N ASN A 216 -13.37 0.21 17.73
CA ASN A 216 -12.63 -0.09 16.51
C ASN A 216 -11.13 -0.25 16.82
N HIS A 217 -10.36 -0.74 15.85
CA HIS A 217 -8.90 -0.79 15.96
C HIS A 217 -8.23 -0.73 14.59
N ALA A 218 -7.01 -0.17 14.57
CA ALA A 218 -6.13 -0.15 13.42
C ALA A 218 -4.75 -0.69 13.82
N TRP A 219 -4.17 -1.54 12.96
CA TRP A 219 -2.84 -2.11 13.12
C TRP A 219 -2.16 -2.23 11.75
N VAL A 220 -1.05 -2.97 11.65
CA VAL A 220 -0.27 -3.05 10.42
C VAL A 220 -0.11 -4.50 9.99
N GLU A 221 -0.16 -4.72 8.69
CA GLU A 221 0.41 -5.89 8.03
C GLU A 221 1.63 -5.50 7.21
N ALA A 222 2.70 -6.29 7.32
CA ALA A 222 3.92 -6.18 6.55
C ALA A 222 4.17 -7.46 5.76
N TRP A 223 4.66 -7.32 4.52
CA TRP A 223 4.89 -8.46 3.64
C TRP A 223 6.31 -9.01 3.81
N ALA A 224 6.40 -10.31 4.05
CA ALA A 224 7.66 -11.05 4.08
C ALA A 224 7.44 -12.51 3.67
N ASP A 225 8.42 -13.13 3.03
CA ASP A 225 8.41 -14.53 2.65
C ASP A 225 7.17 -14.97 1.85
N GLY A 226 6.70 -14.09 0.96
CA GLY A 226 5.57 -14.36 0.08
C GLY A 226 4.19 -14.18 0.71
N LYS A 227 4.07 -13.63 1.93
CA LYS A 227 2.79 -13.46 2.62
C LYS A 227 2.75 -12.25 3.54
N TRP A 228 1.55 -11.87 3.95
CA TRP A 228 1.31 -10.82 4.92
C TRP A 228 1.43 -11.33 6.36
N HIS A 229 2.06 -10.52 7.22
CA HIS A 229 2.21 -10.76 8.64
C HIS A 229 1.72 -9.55 9.42
N PHE A 230 0.91 -9.76 10.43
CA PHE A 230 0.41 -8.66 11.25
C PHE A 230 1.28 -8.36 12.46
N LEU A 231 1.21 -7.12 12.95
CA LEU A 231 1.85 -6.63 14.17
C LEU A 231 1.10 -5.42 14.70
N GLY A 232 1.07 -5.23 16.02
CA GLY A 232 0.60 -4.01 16.67
C GLY A 232 1.56 -2.86 16.37
N ALA A 233 1.02 -1.71 15.97
CA ALA A 233 1.85 -0.56 15.60
C ALA A 233 2.40 0.14 16.84
N CYS A 234 3.70 0.39 16.87
CA CYS A 234 4.42 0.90 18.04
C CYS A 234 4.32 -0.03 19.29
N GLU A 235 3.92 -1.28 19.09
CA GLU A 235 3.76 -2.31 20.11
C GLU A 235 4.71 -3.47 19.78
N PRO A 236 6.01 -3.41 20.16
CA PRO A 236 6.99 -4.41 19.78
C PRO A 236 6.72 -5.74 20.47
N GLU A 237 6.69 -6.80 19.67
CA GLU A 237 6.59 -8.19 20.09
C GLU A 237 7.81 -8.98 19.58
N PRO A 238 8.17 -10.10 20.19
CA PRO A 238 9.36 -10.86 19.79
C PRO A 238 9.22 -11.58 18.45
N VAL A 239 8.00 -11.74 17.94
CA VAL A 239 7.70 -12.42 16.68
C VAL A 239 6.53 -11.75 15.95
N LEU A 240 6.49 -11.90 14.62
CA LEU A 240 5.35 -11.48 13.81
C LEU A 240 4.12 -12.34 14.10
N ASN A 241 2.93 -11.82 13.81
CA ASN A 241 1.63 -12.43 14.09
C ASN A 241 1.34 -12.62 15.59
N LEU A 242 1.92 -11.75 16.40
CA LEU A 242 1.65 -11.65 17.82
C LEU A 242 1.23 -10.21 18.16
N GLY A 243 0.21 -10.07 19.00
CA GLY A 243 -0.31 -8.81 19.52
C GLY A 243 -1.41 -9.09 20.53
N TRP A 244 -1.69 -8.13 21.40
CA TRP A 244 -2.74 -8.25 22.41
C TRP A 244 -4.13 -8.58 21.80
N PHE A 245 -4.32 -8.20 20.53
CA PHE A 245 -5.59 -8.39 19.81
C PHE A 245 -5.73 -9.74 19.10
N ASN A 246 -4.81 -10.71 19.26
CA ASN A 246 -4.92 -12.01 18.61
C ASN A 246 -6.26 -12.71 18.89
N ALA A 247 -6.70 -12.74 20.16
CA ALA A 247 -7.95 -13.37 20.53
C ALA A 247 -9.19 -12.59 20.01
N PRO A 248 -9.27 -11.24 20.11
CA PRO A 248 -10.30 -10.47 19.42
C PRO A 248 -10.31 -10.65 17.91
N ALA A 249 -9.15 -10.63 17.25
CA ALA A 249 -9.05 -10.75 15.80
C ALA A 249 -9.52 -12.12 15.30
N SER A 250 -9.21 -13.21 16.01
CA SER A 250 -9.70 -14.56 15.64
C SER A 250 -11.24 -14.71 15.68
N ARG A 251 -11.95 -13.73 16.19
CA ARG A 251 -13.42 -13.66 16.27
C ARG A 251 -13.98 -12.39 15.62
N GLY A 252 -13.16 -11.68 14.91
CA GLY A 252 -13.57 -10.46 14.22
C GLY A 252 -14.56 -10.74 13.10
N MET A 253 -15.41 -9.75 12.81
CA MET A 253 -16.44 -9.86 11.77
C MET A 253 -16.00 -9.25 10.45
N LEU A 254 -15.04 -8.31 10.49
CA LEU A 254 -14.45 -7.67 9.33
C LEU A 254 -13.05 -7.12 9.69
N MET A 255 -12.05 -7.47 8.90
CA MET A 255 -10.76 -6.80 8.83
C MET A 255 -10.55 -6.38 7.38
N HIS A 256 -10.39 -5.09 7.16
CA HIS A 256 -10.23 -4.56 5.81
C HIS A 256 -9.05 -3.60 5.69
N THR A 257 -8.59 -3.41 4.47
CA THR A 257 -7.57 -2.42 4.14
C THR A 257 -7.92 -1.69 2.85
N LYS A 258 -7.51 -0.43 2.76
CA LYS A 258 -7.63 0.40 1.55
C LYS A 258 -6.32 0.36 0.80
N VAL A 259 -6.31 -0.37 -0.30
CA VAL A 259 -5.17 -0.49 -1.19
C VAL A 259 -5.18 0.67 -2.18
N PHE A 260 -4.09 1.41 -2.25
CA PHE A 260 -3.96 2.54 -3.16
C PHE A 260 -4.15 2.12 -4.63
N GLY A 261 -5.01 2.82 -5.33
CA GLY A 261 -5.28 2.60 -6.75
C GLY A 261 -6.18 1.41 -7.05
N ARG A 262 -6.08 0.94 -8.27
CA ARG A 262 -6.83 -0.22 -8.75
C ARG A 262 -6.01 -1.49 -8.49
N TYR A 263 -6.40 -2.21 -7.45
CA TYR A 263 -5.76 -3.45 -7.04
C TYR A 263 -6.53 -4.67 -7.55
N GLU A 264 -5.81 -5.65 -8.07
CA GLU A 264 -6.35 -6.89 -8.65
C GLU A 264 -5.67 -8.10 -7.96
N GLY A 265 -5.71 -8.15 -6.62
CA GLY A 265 -5.19 -9.27 -5.83
C GLY A 265 -6.20 -10.40 -5.66
N GLU A 266 -5.80 -11.42 -4.88
CA GLU A 266 -6.62 -12.62 -4.61
C GLU A 266 -7.67 -12.38 -3.52
N GLU A 267 -7.53 -11.33 -2.71
CA GLU A 267 -8.42 -11.02 -1.61
C GLU A 267 -9.81 -10.58 -2.10
N GLU A 268 -10.82 -10.76 -1.27
CA GLU A 268 -12.18 -10.32 -1.58
C GLU A 268 -12.23 -8.79 -1.72
N ILE A 269 -12.61 -8.32 -2.90
CA ILE A 269 -12.85 -6.89 -3.15
C ILE A 269 -14.20 -6.50 -2.56
N MET A 270 -14.20 -5.58 -1.61
CA MET A 270 -15.40 -5.01 -0.99
C MET A 270 -15.94 -3.82 -1.78
N SER A 271 -15.04 -2.93 -2.20
CA SER A 271 -15.40 -1.75 -2.99
C SER A 271 -14.22 -1.26 -3.83
N VAL A 272 -14.53 -0.60 -4.94
CA VAL A 272 -13.56 0.07 -5.81
C VAL A 272 -13.95 1.54 -5.95
N THR A 273 -13.03 2.42 -5.63
CA THR A 273 -13.19 3.88 -5.80
C THR A 273 -12.18 4.40 -6.83
N PRO A 274 -12.28 5.65 -7.26
CA PRO A 274 -11.26 6.25 -8.12
C PRO A 274 -9.86 6.32 -7.50
N THR A 275 -9.72 6.18 -6.17
CA THR A 275 -8.46 6.37 -5.45
C THR A 275 -7.93 5.12 -4.74
N TYR A 276 -8.79 4.18 -4.40
CA TYR A 276 -8.40 2.95 -3.72
C TYR A 276 -9.35 1.78 -4.02
N THR A 277 -8.84 0.59 -3.84
CA THR A 277 -9.60 -0.66 -3.75
C THR A 277 -9.65 -1.10 -2.30
N GLU A 278 -10.83 -1.32 -1.76
CA GLU A 278 -11.02 -1.84 -0.40
C GLU A 278 -11.15 -3.36 -0.46
N ILE A 279 -10.34 -4.06 0.31
CA ILE A 279 -10.29 -5.53 0.34
C ILE A 279 -10.50 -6.05 1.76
N ASN A 280 -11.12 -7.23 1.85
CA ASN A 280 -11.27 -7.98 3.09
C ASN A 280 -10.05 -8.87 3.31
N VAL A 281 -9.42 -8.76 4.47
CA VAL A 281 -8.21 -9.51 4.83
C VAL A 281 -8.44 -10.45 6.02
N ILE A 282 -9.69 -10.75 6.34
CA ILE A 282 -10.08 -11.57 7.50
C ILE A 282 -9.44 -12.96 7.48
N ASP A 283 -9.17 -13.52 6.30
CA ASP A 283 -8.55 -14.84 6.15
C ASP A 283 -7.14 -14.93 6.77
N ASN A 284 -6.47 -13.78 7.00
CA ASN A 284 -5.18 -13.73 7.71
C ASN A 284 -5.32 -13.93 9.23
N TYR A 285 -6.54 -13.87 9.79
CA TYR A 285 -6.79 -13.84 11.23
C TYR A 285 -7.65 -15.01 11.72
N ALA A 286 -8.59 -15.48 10.90
CA ALA A 286 -9.52 -16.54 11.26
C ALA A 286 -9.97 -17.32 10.03
N PRO A 287 -10.34 -18.60 10.19
CA PRO A 287 -11.06 -19.32 9.15
C PRO A 287 -12.37 -18.60 8.83
N ALA A 288 -12.59 -18.27 7.56
CA ALA A 288 -13.81 -17.61 7.10
C ALA A 288 -14.67 -18.55 6.25
N ALA A 289 -15.99 -18.30 6.23
CA ALA A 289 -16.92 -18.94 5.33
C ALA A 289 -17.50 -17.89 4.37
N LYS A 290 -17.66 -18.29 3.11
CA LYS A 290 -18.34 -17.44 2.12
C LYS A 290 -19.84 -17.67 2.22
N ALA A 291 -20.61 -16.58 2.33
CA ALA A 291 -22.06 -16.58 2.29
C ALA A 291 -22.54 -15.80 1.06
N SER A 292 -23.60 -16.28 0.43
CA SER A 292 -24.28 -15.57 -0.64
C SER A 292 -25.69 -15.22 -0.19
N VAL A 293 -26.09 -13.97 -0.42
CA VAL A 293 -27.45 -13.48 -0.09
C VAL A 293 -28.20 -13.25 -1.40
N THR A 294 -29.38 -13.86 -1.50
CA THR A 294 -30.30 -13.66 -2.64
C THR A 294 -31.52 -12.89 -2.18
N VAL A 295 -31.84 -11.81 -2.87
CA VAL A 295 -33.03 -10.97 -2.61
C VAL A 295 -34.01 -11.15 -3.76
N VAL A 296 -35.24 -11.53 -3.43
CA VAL A 296 -36.32 -11.73 -4.41
C VAL A 296 -37.59 -11.02 -3.97
N ASN A 297 -38.42 -10.64 -4.91
CA ASN A 297 -39.79 -10.17 -4.68
C ASN A 297 -40.69 -11.34 -4.19
N ALA A 298 -41.90 -11.03 -3.77
CA ALA A 298 -42.86 -12.03 -3.33
C ALA A 298 -43.24 -13.06 -4.40
N ASP A 299 -43.10 -12.74 -5.66
CA ASP A 299 -43.33 -13.62 -6.81
C ASP A 299 -42.08 -14.44 -7.21
N GLY A 300 -40.98 -14.32 -6.47
CA GLY A 300 -39.72 -15.02 -6.73
C GLY A 300 -38.80 -14.34 -7.75
N THR A 301 -39.17 -13.18 -8.32
CA THR A 301 -38.30 -12.47 -9.25
C THR A 301 -37.11 -11.82 -8.53
N PRO A 302 -35.87 -11.92 -9.08
CA PRO A 302 -34.66 -11.29 -8.49
C PRO A 302 -34.81 -9.76 -8.37
N VAL A 303 -34.26 -9.19 -7.30
CA VAL A 303 -34.19 -7.74 -7.09
C VAL A 303 -32.76 -7.28 -7.36
N ASP A 304 -32.60 -6.46 -8.41
CA ASP A 304 -31.34 -5.80 -8.70
C ASP A 304 -31.11 -4.60 -7.77
N SER A 305 -29.83 -4.36 -7.41
CA SER A 305 -29.40 -3.20 -6.62
C SER A 305 -30.08 -3.09 -5.24
N ALA A 306 -30.57 -4.21 -4.68
CA ALA A 306 -31.04 -4.23 -3.30
C ALA A 306 -29.86 -4.02 -2.35
N CYS A 307 -30.03 -3.09 -1.40
CA CYS A 307 -29.05 -2.82 -0.35
C CYS A 307 -29.09 -3.94 0.71
N VAL A 308 -27.98 -4.66 0.85
CA VAL A 308 -27.79 -5.72 1.85
C VAL A 308 -26.76 -5.25 2.87
N GLU A 309 -27.18 -5.04 4.11
CA GLU A 309 -26.31 -4.64 5.21
C GLU A 309 -25.96 -5.85 6.09
N PHE A 310 -24.67 -6.10 6.26
CA PHE A 310 -24.14 -7.09 7.20
C PHE A 310 -23.90 -6.40 8.54
N LYS A 311 -24.62 -6.83 9.56
CA LYS A 311 -24.62 -6.17 10.87
C LYS A 311 -24.09 -7.05 11.98
N LEU A 312 -23.33 -6.44 12.87
CA LEU A 312 -22.90 -7.01 14.13
C LEU A 312 -23.85 -6.53 15.23
N TYR A 313 -24.31 -7.44 16.08
CA TYR A 313 -25.10 -7.07 17.26
C TYR A 313 -24.22 -7.11 18.52
N ASN A 314 -23.96 -5.94 19.09
CA ASN A 314 -23.41 -5.79 20.43
C ASN A 314 -23.85 -4.44 21.02
N TYR A 315 -23.66 -4.22 22.30
CA TYR A 315 -24.08 -2.98 23.00
C TYR A 315 -25.54 -2.59 22.72
N ALA A 316 -26.41 -3.61 22.61
CA ALA A 316 -27.85 -3.47 22.35
C ALA A 316 -28.21 -2.76 21.03
N GLU A 317 -27.31 -2.75 20.05
CA GLU A 317 -27.55 -2.19 18.72
C GLU A 317 -27.07 -3.11 17.59
N PHE A 318 -27.65 -2.92 16.39
CA PHE A 318 -27.18 -3.51 15.15
C PHE A 318 -26.30 -2.51 14.42
N TYR A 319 -24.98 -2.73 14.43
CA TYR A 319 -24.00 -1.89 13.75
C TYR A 319 -23.64 -2.49 12.37
N THR A 320 -23.81 -1.71 11.29
CA THR A 320 -23.44 -2.13 9.93
C THR A 320 -21.92 -2.15 9.78
N VAL A 321 -21.36 -3.35 9.56
CA VAL A 321 -19.90 -3.52 9.30
C VAL A 321 -19.57 -3.54 7.81
N ALA A 322 -20.51 -3.99 6.96
CA ALA A 322 -20.36 -4.00 5.51
C ALA A 322 -21.71 -3.82 4.80
N THR A 323 -21.68 -3.22 3.63
CA THR A 323 -22.83 -3.06 2.75
C THR A 323 -22.48 -3.57 1.35
N LYS A 324 -23.36 -4.40 0.80
CA LYS A 324 -23.26 -4.85 -0.60
C LYS A 324 -24.59 -4.59 -1.32
N TYR A 325 -24.53 -4.55 -2.65
CA TYR A 325 -25.70 -4.40 -3.49
C TYR A 325 -25.85 -5.64 -4.38
N THR A 326 -27.08 -6.13 -4.51
CA THR A 326 -27.33 -7.29 -5.38
C THR A 326 -27.12 -6.96 -6.86
N SER A 327 -26.66 -7.93 -7.60
CA SER A 327 -26.60 -7.92 -9.06
C SER A 327 -27.97 -8.09 -9.72
N ALA A 328 -28.05 -8.02 -11.04
CA ALA A 328 -29.28 -8.30 -11.79
C ALA A 328 -29.88 -9.70 -11.51
N GLY A 329 -29.07 -10.65 -11.04
CA GLY A 329 -29.54 -11.94 -10.55
C GLY A 329 -30.07 -11.95 -9.11
N GLY A 330 -30.18 -10.78 -8.47
CA GLY A 330 -30.65 -10.63 -7.10
C GLY A 330 -29.64 -11.10 -6.04
N THR A 331 -28.38 -11.35 -6.39
CA THR A 331 -27.39 -11.99 -5.50
C THR A 331 -26.20 -11.08 -5.24
N CYS A 332 -25.67 -11.09 -4.00
CA CYS A 332 -24.41 -10.48 -3.59
C CYS A 332 -23.61 -11.43 -2.70
#